data_1fd99bfe9e64cdd41355b4d085e51aa9
#
_entry.id   1fd99bfe9e64cdd41355b4d085e51aa9
#
_cell.length_a   1.000
_cell.length_b   1.000
_cell.length_c   1.000
_cell.angle_alpha   90.00
_cell.angle_beta   90.00
_cell.angle_gamma   90.00
#
_symmetry.space_group_name_H-M   'P 1'
#
loop_
_entity.id
_entity.type
_entity.pdbx_description
1 polymer ?
#
loop_
_entity_poly.entity_id
_entity_poly.type
_entity_poly.pdbx_seq_one_letter_code
_entity_poly.pdbx_strand_id
1 'polypeptide(L)'
;MQTTIRLAVIYGSTRPGRMCDRVVKWLVSQLGHYPLIELDIIDPLDFGLVPSSGDETGEIAARLQRADAFIIVTPEYNHSFPASLKFFIDAFYEPWHVKPIAFVAYGGISGGLRAVEHLRLVFAELHAVAIRDTVSIVSPWDRLDKDGHFDRPEEALRHLSRMMGRLQWWARALRVARNEQPYQAAA
;
A
#
# COMPACT_ATOMS: atom_id res chain seq x y z
N MET A 1 -24.45 -10.87 1.59
CA MET A 1 -23.25 -11.55 1.09
C MET A 1 -22.03 -10.64 1.28
N GLN A 2 -20.93 -11.13 1.80
CA GLN A 2 -19.70 -10.34 1.87
C GLN A 2 -19.11 -10.24 0.44
N THR A 3 -18.96 -9.03 -0.07
CA THR A 3 -18.42 -8.79 -1.41
C THR A 3 -16.88 -8.77 -1.38
N THR A 4 -16.26 -9.30 -2.44
CA THR A 4 -14.82 -9.27 -2.65
C THR A 4 -14.29 -7.84 -2.65
N ILE A 5 -13.13 -7.62 -2.06
CA ILE A 5 -12.40 -6.34 -2.03
C ILE A 5 -11.26 -6.42 -3.01
N ARG A 6 -11.16 -5.46 -3.91
CA ARG A 6 -9.98 -5.26 -4.77
C ARG A 6 -8.93 -4.49 -4.01
N LEU A 7 -7.84 -5.17 -3.69
CA LEU A 7 -6.74 -4.64 -2.90
C LEU A 7 -5.51 -4.45 -3.79
N ALA A 8 -5.09 -3.20 -3.98
CA ALA A 8 -3.83 -2.92 -4.65
C ALA A 8 -2.68 -2.90 -3.64
N VAL A 9 -1.63 -3.67 -3.91
CA VAL A 9 -0.37 -3.67 -3.17
C VAL A 9 0.66 -2.92 -4.01
N ILE A 10 1.17 -1.81 -3.49
CA ILE A 10 2.05 -0.90 -4.22
C ILE A 10 3.46 -0.96 -3.65
N TYR A 11 4.44 -1.21 -4.51
CA TYR A 11 5.86 -1.12 -4.16
C TYR A 11 6.28 0.33 -3.92
N GLY A 12 6.84 0.61 -2.76
CA GLY A 12 7.33 1.94 -2.39
C GLY A 12 8.79 2.21 -2.72
N SER A 13 9.49 1.28 -3.37
CA SER A 13 10.91 1.45 -3.72
C SER A 13 11.20 0.95 -5.11
N THR A 14 11.99 1.72 -5.86
CA THR A 14 12.48 1.37 -7.20
C THR A 14 13.99 1.10 -7.23
N ARG A 15 14.64 1.02 -6.05
CA ARG A 15 16.09 0.84 -5.95
C ARG A 15 16.52 -0.55 -6.44
N PRO A 16 17.58 -0.69 -7.23
CA PRO A 16 18.13 -2.00 -7.61
C PRO A 16 18.46 -2.86 -6.36
N GLY A 17 18.08 -4.14 -6.38
CA GLY A 17 18.28 -5.05 -5.24
C GLY A 17 17.51 -4.68 -3.97
N ARG A 18 16.38 -4.01 -4.13
CA ARG A 18 15.54 -3.50 -3.03
C ARG A 18 15.02 -4.62 -2.13
N MET A 19 15.04 -4.36 -0.84
CA MET A 19 14.42 -5.24 0.17
C MET A 19 12.88 -5.34 -0.03
N CYS A 20 12.29 -4.37 -0.73
CA CYS A 20 10.88 -4.31 -1.04
C CYS A 20 10.36 -5.61 -1.66
N ASP A 21 11.14 -6.23 -2.56
CA ASP A 21 10.79 -7.49 -3.22
C ASP A 21 10.54 -8.61 -2.21
N ARG A 22 11.38 -8.73 -1.19
CA ARG A 22 11.25 -9.75 -0.14
C ARG A 22 10.03 -9.49 0.75
N VAL A 23 9.82 -8.22 1.13
CA VAL A 23 8.69 -7.82 1.97
C VAL A 23 7.37 -8.02 1.22
N VAL A 24 7.30 -7.68 -0.07
CA VAL A 24 6.09 -7.92 -0.88
C VAL A 24 5.84 -9.41 -1.08
N LYS A 25 6.86 -10.22 -1.36
CA LYS A 25 6.71 -11.68 -1.46
C LYS A 25 6.09 -12.27 -0.17
N TRP A 26 6.63 -11.88 1.00
CA TRP A 26 6.06 -12.29 2.27
C TRP A 26 4.61 -11.83 2.40
N LEU A 27 4.33 -10.56 2.16
CA LEU A 27 2.98 -10.02 2.30
C LEU A 27 1.99 -10.76 1.40
N VAL A 28 2.31 -10.93 0.13
CA VAL A 28 1.45 -11.59 -0.86
C VAL A 28 1.16 -13.05 -0.45
N SER A 29 2.16 -13.78 0.06
CA SER A 29 1.95 -15.13 0.57
C SER A 29 0.95 -15.17 1.75
N GLN A 30 0.98 -14.16 2.62
CA GLN A 30 0.02 -14.05 3.72
C GLN A 30 -1.38 -13.64 3.24
N LEU A 31 -1.45 -12.72 2.28
CA LEU A 31 -2.72 -12.26 1.72
C LEU A 31 -3.49 -13.36 1.00
N GLY A 32 -2.82 -14.38 0.49
CA GLY A 32 -3.45 -15.58 -0.08
C GLY A 32 -4.38 -16.33 0.87
N HIS A 33 -4.27 -16.12 2.18
CA HIS A 33 -5.16 -16.69 3.19
C HIS A 33 -6.48 -15.91 3.39
N TYR A 34 -6.70 -14.82 2.65
CA TYR A 34 -7.90 -13.97 2.74
C TYR A 34 -8.80 -14.19 1.51
N PRO A 35 -9.80 -15.10 1.57
CA PRO A 35 -10.56 -15.56 0.40
C PRO A 35 -11.42 -14.49 -0.28
N LEU A 36 -11.68 -13.37 0.41
CA LEU A 36 -12.47 -12.25 -0.12
C LEU A 36 -11.60 -11.07 -0.56
N ILE A 37 -10.34 -11.32 -0.89
CA ILE A 37 -9.41 -10.34 -1.44
C ILE A 37 -9.02 -10.74 -2.86
N GLU A 38 -9.23 -9.82 -3.79
CA GLU A 38 -8.68 -9.85 -5.15
C GLU A 38 -7.46 -8.94 -5.16
N LEU A 39 -6.27 -9.52 -5.36
CA LEU A 39 -5.00 -8.79 -5.31
C LEU A 39 -4.65 -8.21 -6.67
N ASP A 40 -4.22 -6.95 -6.65
CA ASP A 40 -3.55 -6.28 -7.76
C ASP A 40 -2.18 -5.77 -7.29
N ILE A 41 -1.09 -6.24 -7.90
CA ILE A 41 0.27 -5.88 -7.52
C ILE A 41 0.79 -4.82 -8.47
N ILE A 42 1.11 -3.63 -7.95
CA ILE A 42 1.58 -2.49 -8.73
C ILE A 42 3.03 -2.18 -8.36
N ASP A 43 3.94 -2.37 -9.32
CA ASP A 43 5.33 -1.98 -9.19
C ASP A 43 5.61 -0.72 -10.03
N PRO A 44 5.97 0.42 -9.41
CA PRO A 44 6.33 1.63 -10.18
C PRO A 44 7.50 1.45 -11.16
N LEU A 45 8.31 0.40 -11.00
CA LEU A 45 9.37 0.10 -11.98
C LEU A 45 8.83 -0.33 -13.35
N ASP A 46 7.68 -0.98 -13.39
CA ASP A 46 7.09 -1.48 -14.63
C ASP A 46 6.63 -0.34 -15.56
N PHE A 47 6.52 0.88 -15.02
CA PHE A 47 5.93 2.04 -15.69
C PHE A 47 6.91 3.20 -15.96
N GLY A 48 8.20 2.99 -15.65
CA GLY A 48 9.21 4.05 -15.74
C GLY A 48 9.04 5.16 -14.70
N LEU A 49 10.10 5.90 -14.42
CA LEU A 49 10.10 7.02 -13.46
C LEU A 49 9.68 8.36 -14.08
N VAL A 50 9.41 8.39 -15.38
CA VAL A 50 8.96 9.59 -16.09
C VAL A 50 7.53 9.33 -16.54
N PRO A 51 6.53 10.14 -16.13
CA PRO A 51 5.24 10.11 -16.78
C PRO A 51 5.44 10.44 -18.25
N SER A 52 5.67 9.43 -19.05
CA SER A 52 5.53 9.62 -20.49
C SER A 52 4.05 9.90 -20.73
N SER A 53 3.73 10.85 -21.56
CA SER A 53 2.37 11.20 -21.98
C SER A 53 1.71 10.10 -22.82
N GLY A 54 1.96 8.82 -22.51
CA GLY A 54 1.50 7.66 -23.25
C GLY A 54 0.52 6.80 -22.46
N ASP A 55 -0.05 5.79 -23.10
CA ASP A 55 -1.11 4.89 -22.60
C ASP A 55 -0.81 4.16 -21.27
N GLU A 56 0.46 4.03 -20.88
CA GLU A 56 0.87 3.33 -19.66
C GLU A 56 0.35 3.98 -18.39
N THR A 57 0.29 5.33 -18.34
CA THR A 57 -0.30 6.03 -17.20
C THR A 57 -1.81 5.82 -17.09
N GLY A 58 -2.50 5.65 -18.22
CA GLY A 58 -3.93 5.35 -18.28
C GLY A 58 -4.26 3.97 -17.70
N GLU A 59 -3.43 2.96 -17.98
CA GLU A 59 -3.61 1.63 -17.43
C GLU A 59 -3.45 1.62 -15.90
N ILE A 60 -2.40 2.27 -15.38
CA ILE A 60 -2.20 2.36 -13.92
C ILE A 60 -3.34 3.13 -13.27
N ALA A 61 -3.73 4.27 -13.84
CA ALA A 61 -4.85 5.06 -13.33
C ALA A 61 -6.13 4.20 -13.24
N ALA A 62 -6.41 3.40 -14.27
CA ALA A 62 -7.55 2.48 -14.26
C ALA A 62 -7.43 1.38 -13.20
N ARG A 63 -6.24 0.82 -12.95
CA ARG A 63 -5.98 -0.15 -11.89
C ARG A 63 -6.19 0.48 -10.51
N LEU A 64 -5.61 1.65 -10.26
CA LEU A 64 -5.80 2.40 -9.02
C LEU A 64 -7.28 2.77 -8.82
N GLN A 65 -7.97 3.18 -9.89
CA GLN A 65 -9.38 3.54 -9.82
C GLN A 65 -10.28 2.35 -9.43
N ARG A 66 -9.98 1.15 -9.95
CA ARG A 66 -10.72 -0.08 -9.61
C ARG A 66 -10.48 -0.58 -8.19
N ALA A 67 -9.36 -0.21 -7.56
CA ALA A 67 -9.04 -0.64 -6.20
C ALA A 67 -10.05 -0.10 -5.18
N ASP A 68 -10.41 -0.92 -4.21
CA ASP A 68 -11.23 -0.55 -3.05
C ASP A 68 -10.37 -0.10 -1.87
N ALA A 69 -9.13 -0.55 -1.82
CA ALA A 69 -8.15 -0.27 -0.76
C ALA A 69 -6.71 -0.41 -1.27
N PHE A 70 -5.78 0.17 -0.54
CA PHE A 70 -4.35 0.11 -0.87
C PHE A 70 -3.52 -0.39 0.32
N ILE A 71 -2.47 -1.16 0.02
CA ILE A 71 -1.34 -1.37 0.94
C ILE A 71 -0.09 -0.82 0.27
N ILE A 72 0.54 0.16 0.89
CA ILE A 72 1.83 0.70 0.46
C ILE A 72 2.94 -0.04 1.21
N VAL A 73 3.84 -0.70 0.47
CA VAL A 73 5.00 -1.40 1.03
C VAL A 73 6.22 -0.50 0.88
N THR A 74 6.68 0.14 1.95
CA THR A 74 7.68 1.21 1.87
C THR A 74 8.87 1.03 2.81
N PRO A 75 10.12 1.28 2.35
CA PRO A 75 11.25 1.51 3.22
C PRO A 75 11.19 2.90 3.87
N GLU A 76 11.96 3.05 4.96
CA GLU A 76 12.35 4.36 5.44
C GLU A 76 13.73 4.72 4.87
N TYR A 77 13.81 5.80 4.11
CA TYR A 77 15.05 6.38 3.62
C TYR A 77 15.25 7.76 4.23
N ASN A 78 16.32 7.93 5.01
CA ASN A 78 16.68 9.22 5.59
C ASN A 78 15.52 9.90 6.33
N HIS A 79 14.86 9.18 7.25
CA HIS A 79 13.73 9.65 8.05
C HIS A 79 12.40 9.83 7.31
N SER A 80 12.31 9.51 6.03
CA SER A 80 11.10 9.67 5.22
C SER A 80 10.89 8.47 4.29
N PHE A 81 9.96 8.57 3.38
CA PHE A 81 9.70 7.58 2.33
C PHE A 81 10.49 7.93 1.06
N PRO A 82 10.67 6.95 0.13
CA PRO A 82 11.42 7.18 -1.10
C PRO A 82 10.83 8.26 -2.01
N ALA A 83 11.70 9.06 -2.64
CA ALA A 83 11.28 10.06 -3.63
C ALA A 83 10.52 9.44 -4.82
N SER A 84 10.89 8.21 -5.24
CA SER A 84 10.18 7.48 -6.27
C SER A 84 8.73 7.15 -5.89
N LEU A 85 8.47 6.88 -4.61
CA LEU A 85 7.10 6.68 -4.12
C LEU A 85 6.31 7.99 -4.17
N LYS A 86 6.93 9.11 -3.76
CA LYS A 86 6.26 10.42 -3.85
C LYS A 86 5.90 10.76 -5.29
N PHE A 87 6.85 10.54 -6.21
CA PHE A 87 6.63 10.74 -7.63
C PHE A 87 5.46 9.91 -8.17
N PHE A 88 5.40 8.61 -7.80
CA PHE A 88 4.28 7.75 -8.18
C PHE A 88 2.95 8.24 -7.61
N ILE A 89 2.92 8.65 -6.34
CA ILE A 89 1.69 9.14 -5.69
C ILE A 89 1.20 10.41 -6.40
N ASP A 90 2.10 11.36 -6.71
CA ASP A 90 1.78 12.66 -7.31
C ASP A 90 1.35 12.55 -8.78
N ALA A 91 1.69 11.44 -9.46
CA ALA A 91 1.24 11.21 -10.83
C ALA A 91 -0.28 10.96 -10.93
N PHE A 92 -0.95 10.69 -9.80
CA PHE A 92 -2.39 10.39 -9.76
C PHE A 92 -3.05 11.16 -8.62
N TYR A 93 -4.23 11.72 -8.86
CA TYR A 93 -4.98 12.47 -7.85
C TYR A 93 -6.28 11.76 -7.47
N GLU A 94 -7.23 11.70 -8.39
CA GLU A 94 -8.57 11.16 -8.16
C GLU A 94 -8.62 9.70 -7.71
N PRO A 95 -7.74 8.80 -8.20
CA PRO A 95 -7.80 7.38 -7.81
C PRO A 95 -7.62 7.10 -6.32
N TRP A 96 -7.05 8.02 -5.56
CA TRP A 96 -6.86 7.89 -4.11
C TRP A 96 -8.09 8.26 -3.28
N HIS A 97 -8.99 9.08 -3.85
CA HIS A 97 -10.09 9.70 -3.11
C HIS A 97 -10.99 8.68 -2.42
N VAL A 98 -11.24 8.94 -1.13
CA VAL A 98 -12.18 8.19 -0.28
C VAL A 98 -11.90 6.69 -0.27
N LYS A 99 -10.62 6.32 -0.33
CA LYS A 99 -10.17 4.92 -0.21
C LYS A 99 -9.25 4.76 0.98
N PRO A 100 -9.33 3.62 1.70
CA PRO A 100 -8.45 3.37 2.83
C PRO A 100 -7.08 2.91 2.37
N ILE A 101 -6.05 3.40 3.06
CA ILE A 101 -4.65 3.07 2.83
C ILE A 101 -4.04 2.50 4.10
N ALA A 102 -3.41 1.35 3.98
CA ALA A 102 -2.60 0.73 5.01
C ALA A 102 -1.12 0.72 4.60
N PHE A 103 -0.25 0.52 5.57
CA PHE A 103 1.19 0.51 5.35
C PHE A 103 1.83 -0.77 5.87
N VAL A 104 2.70 -1.36 5.07
CA VAL A 104 3.70 -2.32 5.49
C VAL A 104 5.05 -1.64 5.33
N ALA A 105 5.61 -1.18 6.44
CA ALA A 105 6.83 -0.38 6.42
C ALA A 105 8.01 -1.16 6.99
N TYR A 106 9.20 -0.82 6.56
CA TYR A 106 10.41 -1.47 7.04
C TYR A 106 11.61 -0.50 7.05
N GLY A 107 12.57 -0.79 7.91
CA GLY A 107 13.77 0.03 8.03
C GLY A 107 14.68 -0.45 9.15
N GLY A 108 15.62 0.38 9.55
CA GLY A 108 16.46 0.15 10.71
C GLY A 108 15.66 0.26 12.02
N ILE A 109 16.16 1.06 12.94
CA ILE A 109 15.62 1.18 14.30
C ILE A 109 14.13 1.58 14.37
N SER A 110 13.62 2.36 13.40
CA SER A 110 12.23 2.81 13.38
C SER A 110 11.27 1.80 12.74
N GLY A 111 11.78 0.76 12.05
CA GLY A 111 10.95 -0.16 11.29
C GLY A 111 10.11 0.50 10.18
N GLY A 112 10.50 1.70 9.74
CA GLY A 112 9.79 2.46 8.70
C GLY A 112 8.68 3.39 9.21
N LEU A 113 8.48 3.51 10.52
CA LEU A 113 7.36 4.30 11.06
C LEU A 113 7.43 5.79 10.72
N ARG A 114 8.63 6.37 10.60
CA ARG A 114 8.76 7.80 10.23
C ARG A 114 8.31 8.04 8.78
N ALA A 115 8.59 7.10 7.87
CA ALA A 115 8.06 7.15 6.51
C ALA A 115 6.52 7.10 6.49
N VAL A 116 5.93 6.25 7.34
CA VAL A 116 4.47 6.15 7.48
C VAL A 116 3.85 7.45 7.97
N GLU A 117 4.43 8.10 8.97
CA GLU A 117 3.90 9.38 9.50
C GLU A 117 3.89 10.47 8.41
N HIS A 118 4.95 10.57 7.60
CA HIS A 118 4.97 11.50 6.47
C HIS A 118 3.94 11.15 5.39
N LEU A 119 3.78 9.84 5.08
CA LEU A 119 2.79 9.39 4.11
C LEU A 119 1.35 9.66 4.54
N ARG A 120 1.05 9.61 5.85
CA ARG A 120 -0.28 9.95 6.37
C ARG A 120 -0.69 11.37 6.00
N LEU A 121 0.23 12.33 6.07
CA LEU A 121 -0.03 13.72 5.68
C LEU A 121 -0.28 13.84 4.17
N VAL A 122 0.52 13.15 3.36
CA VAL A 122 0.36 13.15 1.90
C VAL A 122 -1.01 12.57 1.50
N PHE A 123 -1.39 11.42 2.05
CA PHE A 123 -2.66 10.79 1.71
C PHE A 123 -3.88 11.51 2.31
N ALA A 124 -3.71 12.26 3.41
CA ALA A 124 -4.77 13.12 3.92
C ALA A 124 -5.11 14.25 2.93
N GLU A 125 -4.09 14.87 2.31
CA GLU A 125 -4.27 15.87 1.26
C GLU A 125 -4.94 15.30 0.00
N LEU A 126 -4.70 14.03 -0.29
CA LEU A 126 -5.33 13.30 -1.40
C LEU A 126 -6.71 12.73 -1.05
N HIS A 127 -7.36 13.23 0.00
CA HIS A 127 -8.68 12.78 0.49
C HIS A 127 -8.79 11.27 0.73
N ALA A 128 -7.66 10.59 0.98
CA ALA A 128 -7.61 9.18 1.32
C ALA A 128 -7.62 8.98 2.83
N VAL A 129 -8.04 7.79 3.28
CA VAL A 129 -8.10 7.47 4.70
C VAL A 129 -6.93 6.55 5.08
N ALA A 130 -5.82 7.15 5.55
CA ALA A 130 -4.71 6.36 6.09
C ALA A 130 -5.15 5.72 7.42
N ILE A 131 -5.37 4.39 7.44
CA ILE A 131 -5.81 3.69 8.65
C ILE A 131 -4.70 3.67 9.70
N ARG A 132 -5.10 3.58 10.98
CA ARG A 132 -4.16 3.62 12.10
C ARG A 132 -3.16 2.47 12.09
N ASP A 133 -3.62 1.27 11.75
CA ASP A 133 -2.83 0.05 11.88
C ASP A 133 -1.78 -0.05 10.77
N THR A 134 -0.57 -0.42 11.17
CA THR A 134 0.60 -0.55 10.29
C THR A 134 1.36 -1.81 10.67
N VAL A 135 1.89 -2.53 9.70
CA VAL A 135 2.93 -3.54 9.92
C VAL A 135 4.29 -2.84 9.80
N SER A 136 5.07 -2.87 10.88
CA SER A 136 6.41 -2.29 10.94
C SER A 136 7.43 -3.40 11.11
N ILE A 137 8.43 -3.46 10.24
CA ILE A 137 9.45 -4.51 10.24
C ILE A 137 10.82 -3.86 10.49
N VAL A 138 11.33 -4.05 11.70
CA VAL A 138 12.67 -3.60 12.07
C VAL A 138 13.70 -4.57 11.50
N SER A 139 14.77 -4.01 10.89
CA SER A 139 15.90 -4.77 10.32
C SER A 139 15.47 -5.97 9.46
N PRO A 140 14.69 -5.77 8.39
CA PRO A 140 14.14 -6.87 7.59
C PRO A 140 15.23 -7.75 6.95
N TRP A 141 16.43 -7.19 6.72
CA TRP A 141 17.57 -7.93 6.15
C TRP A 141 18.10 -9.04 7.05
N ASP A 142 17.87 -8.97 8.37
CA ASP A 142 18.24 -9.98 9.35
C ASP A 142 17.14 -11.04 9.53
N ARG A 143 15.95 -10.82 8.97
CA ARG A 143 14.74 -11.61 9.25
C ARG A 143 14.03 -12.17 8.02
N LEU A 144 14.23 -11.60 6.85
CA LEU A 144 13.60 -12.02 5.60
C LEU A 144 14.67 -12.53 4.63
N ASP A 145 14.56 -13.79 4.23
CA ASP A 145 15.43 -14.35 3.19
C ASP A 145 15.03 -13.82 1.78
N LYS A 146 15.80 -14.26 0.76
CA LYS A 146 15.56 -13.87 -0.64
C LYS A 146 14.21 -14.32 -1.21
N ASP A 147 13.60 -15.34 -0.60
CA ASP A 147 12.33 -15.93 -1.04
C ASP A 147 11.13 -15.37 -0.26
N GLY A 148 11.40 -14.48 0.71
CA GLY A 148 10.39 -13.83 1.53
C GLY A 148 9.96 -14.65 2.75
N HIS A 149 10.72 -15.71 3.11
CA HIS A 149 10.47 -16.41 4.36
C HIS A 149 10.93 -15.54 5.53
N PHE A 150 10.05 -15.37 6.49
CA PHE A 150 10.24 -14.50 7.62
C PHE A 150 10.57 -15.32 8.88
N ASP A 151 11.78 -15.14 9.44
CA ASP A 151 12.16 -15.73 10.73
C ASP A 151 11.37 -15.08 11.86
N ARG A 152 10.67 -15.92 12.65
CA ARG A 152 9.83 -15.49 13.78
C ARG A 152 8.79 -14.43 13.39
N PRO A 153 7.80 -14.78 12.52
CA PRO A 153 6.85 -13.83 11.95
C PRO A 153 5.70 -13.46 12.88
N GLU A 154 5.60 -14.04 14.10
CA GLU A 154 4.38 -14.03 14.94
C GLU A 154 3.89 -12.61 15.24
N GLU A 155 4.81 -11.69 15.52
CA GLU A 155 4.47 -10.30 15.77
C GLU A 155 3.96 -9.59 14.52
N ALA A 156 4.67 -9.76 13.39
CA ALA A 156 4.27 -9.20 12.11
C ALA A 156 2.91 -9.74 11.66
N LEU A 157 2.66 -11.05 11.87
CA LEU A 157 1.38 -11.69 11.56
C LEU A 157 0.24 -11.16 12.42
N ARG A 158 0.45 -10.94 13.73
CA ARG A 158 -0.57 -10.31 14.58
C ARG A 158 -0.92 -8.90 14.13
N HIS A 159 0.09 -8.10 13.76
CA HIS A 159 -0.14 -6.76 13.24
C HIS A 159 -0.85 -6.80 11.87
N LEU A 160 -0.44 -7.70 10.99
CA LEU A 160 -1.09 -7.89 9.69
C LEU A 160 -2.56 -8.30 9.84
N SER A 161 -2.86 -9.26 10.69
CA SER A 161 -4.24 -9.71 10.91
C SER A 161 -5.14 -8.57 11.39
N ARG A 162 -4.65 -7.76 12.34
CA ARG A 162 -5.38 -6.59 12.84
C ARG A 162 -5.55 -5.53 11.76
N MET A 163 -4.50 -5.22 11.03
CA MET A 163 -4.50 -4.27 9.92
C MET A 163 -5.49 -4.69 8.84
N MET A 164 -5.46 -5.95 8.43
CA MET A 164 -6.35 -6.47 7.40
C MET A 164 -7.82 -6.45 7.82
N GLY A 165 -8.13 -6.81 9.05
CA GLY A 165 -9.49 -6.73 9.57
C GLY A 165 -10.07 -5.31 9.48
N ARG A 166 -9.28 -4.30 9.88
CA ARG A 166 -9.68 -2.90 9.81
C ARG A 166 -9.68 -2.35 8.39
N LEU A 167 -8.70 -2.70 7.57
CA LEU A 167 -8.64 -2.28 6.17
C LEU A 167 -9.87 -2.76 5.39
N GLN A 168 -10.26 -4.02 5.58
CA GLN A 168 -11.47 -4.58 4.96
C GLN A 168 -12.75 -3.88 5.43
N TRP A 169 -12.83 -3.54 6.72
CA TRP A 169 -13.97 -2.80 7.25
C TRP A 169 -14.09 -1.41 6.59
N TRP A 170 -12.99 -0.65 6.56
CA TRP A 170 -12.93 0.65 5.91
C TRP A 170 -13.22 0.58 4.41
N ALA A 171 -12.65 -0.41 3.71
CA ALA A 171 -12.87 -0.60 2.28
C ALA A 171 -14.36 -0.80 1.95
N ARG A 172 -15.06 -1.62 2.75
CA ARG A 172 -16.50 -1.84 2.57
C ARG A 172 -17.30 -0.59 2.89
N ALA A 173 -17.03 0.08 4.01
CA ALA A 173 -17.74 1.28 4.42
C ALA A 173 -17.62 2.40 3.40
N LEU A 174 -16.38 2.70 2.97
CA LEU A 174 -16.13 3.78 2.00
C LEU A 174 -16.63 3.44 0.59
N ARG A 175 -16.62 2.15 0.19
CA ARG A 175 -17.22 1.73 -1.07
C ARG A 175 -18.74 1.95 -1.10
N VAL A 176 -19.43 1.64 0.00
CA VAL A 176 -20.87 1.93 0.13
C VAL A 176 -21.09 3.43 0.00
N ALA A 177 -20.35 4.24 0.76
CA ALA A 177 -20.50 5.70 0.71
C ALA A 177 -20.25 6.28 -0.69
N ARG A 178 -19.19 5.83 -1.40
CA ARG A 178 -18.90 6.28 -2.79
C ARG A 178 -19.99 5.88 -3.78
N ASN A 179 -20.64 4.73 -3.56
CA ASN A 179 -21.71 4.25 -4.44
C ASN A 179 -23.04 4.98 -4.18
N GLU A 180 -23.32 5.36 -2.94
CA GLU A 180 -24.53 6.09 -2.57
C GLU A 180 -24.45 7.57 -2.96
N GLN A 181 -23.28 8.18 -2.74
CA GLN A 181 -23.05 9.58 -3.07
C GLN A 181 -21.61 9.76 -3.59
N PRO A 182 -21.44 10.14 -4.88
CA PRO A 182 -20.12 10.49 -5.41
C PRO A 182 -19.45 11.59 -4.58
N TYR A 183 -18.20 11.41 -4.24
CA TYR A 183 -17.50 12.32 -3.31
C TYR A 183 -17.44 13.76 -3.79
N GLN A 184 -17.24 13.97 -5.10
CA GLN A 184 -17.24 15.30 -5.72
C GLN A 184 -18.61 16.00 -5.65
N ALA A 185 -19.69 15.26 -5.50
CA ALA A 185 -21.03 15.81 -5.34
C ALA A 185 -21.37 16.17 -3.88
N ALA A 186 -20.46 15.88 -2.94
CA ALA A 186 -20.60 16.18 -1.53
C ALA A 186 -19.96 17.55 -1.13
N ALA A 187 -19.35 18.25 -2.09
CA ALA A 187 -18.63 19.52 -1.87
C ALA A 187 -19.54 20.73 -2.12
#